data_91c6b9f17d8d21ff96cb04be84fbdf59
#
_entry.id   91c6b9f17d8d21ff96cb04be84fbdf59
#
_cell.length_a   1.000
_cell.length_b   1.000
_cell.length_c   1.000
_cell.angle_alpha   90.00
_cell.angle_beta   90.00
_cell.angle_gamma   90.00
#
_symmetry.space_group_name_H-M   'P 1'
#
loop_
_entity.id
_entity.type
_entity.pdbx_description
1 polymer ?
#
loop_
_entity_poly.entity_id
_entity_poly.type
_entity_poly.pdbx_seq_one_letter_code
_entity_poly.pdbx_strand_id
1 'polypeptide(L)'
;DGMRPAELNQLKAMVTMPYVNERAAYGRNKERHPHIASFCGTGNNVQFLTDPTGNRRWLPFEVSQIRDPHLHAIPYELVYSQAYALWKSGFCHWFSQEEIRKLNMHNSRFEVPNLEEDLIRTHFRKPFEGEAGIFVTAADILEQISSCLRYPLSPNKIGRIMAGLEFESIRYKGKR
;
A
#
# COMPACT_ATOMS: atom_id res chain seq x y z
N ASP A 1 0.90 -3.46 -16.38
CA ASP A 1 0.71 -4.85 -15.99
C ASP A 1 1.11 -4.99 -14.53
N GLY A 2 0.10 -5.23 -13.67
CA GLY A 2 0.30 -5.23 -12.23
C GLY A 2 1.09 -6.45 -11.75
N MET A 3 1.92 -6.26 -10.73
CA MET A 3 2.57 -7.36 -10.02
C MET A 3 1.53 -8.26 -9.35
N ARG A 4 1.77 -9.56 -9.38
CA ARG A 4 0.95 -10.51 -8.63
C ARG A 4 1.10 -10.25 -7.12
N PRO A 5 0.09 -10.55 -6.29
CA PRO A 5 0.16 -10.31 -4.84
C PRO A 5 1.38 -10.93 -4.15
N ALA A 6 1.84 -12.10 -4.62
CA ALA A 6 3.04 -12.75 -4.09
C ALA A 6 4.32 -11.94 -4.39
N GLU A 7 4.44 -11.41 -5.61
CA GLU A 7 5.57 -10.58 -6.04
C GLU A 7 5.60 -9.25 -5.30
N LEU A 8 4.43 -8.65 -5.10
CA LEU A 8 4.29 -7.43 -4.32
C LEU A 8 4.73 -7.64 -2.86
N ASN A 9 4.37 -8.77 -2.26
CA ASN A 9 4.80 -9.10 -0.90
C ASN A 9 6.31 -9.35 -0.81
N GLN A 10 6.91 -9.99 -1.82
CA GLN A 10 8.35 -10.15 -1.90
C GLN A 10 9.07 -8.81 -2.03
N LEU A 11 8.57 -7.92 -2.89
CA LEU A 11 9.12 -6.57 -3.04
C LEU A 11 9.03 -5.78 -1.73
N LYS A 12 7.91 -5.81 -1.04
CA LYS A 12 7.74 -5.17 0.28
C LYS A 12 8.72 -5.68 1.31
N ALA A 13 8.94 -6.99 1.35
CA ALA A 13 9.93 -7.60 2.25
C ALA A 13 11.34 -7.15 1.89
N MET A 14 11.67 -7.14 0.60
CA MET A 14 12.98 -6.74 0.09
C MET A 14 13.28 -5.27 0.38
N VAL A 15 12.34 -4.36 0.14
CA VAL A 15 12.51 -2.92 0.39
C VAL A 15 12.79 -2.60 1.85
N THR A 16 12.26 -3.40 2.78
CA THR A 16 12.41 -3.17 4.23
C THR A 16 13.48 -4.04 4.89
N MET A 17 14.14 -4.89 4.14
CA MET A 17 15.15 -5.79 4.66
C MET A 17 16.45 -5.04 4.98
N PRO A 18 16.97 -5.06 6.20
CA PRO A 18 18.18 -4.32 6.55
C PRO A 18 19.46 -5.01 6.05
N TYR A 19 19.39 -6.30 5.76
CA TYR A 19 20.53 -7.11 5.33
C TYR A 19 20.12 -8.13 4.29
N VAL A 20 21.01 -8.41 3.35
CA VAL A 20 20.87 -9.48 2.36
C VAL A 20 21.90 -10.54 2.65
N ASN A 21 21.46 -11.80 2.67
CA ASN A 21 22.35 -12.95 2.81
C ASN A 21 22.57 -13.57 1.43
N GLU A 22 23.69 -13.28 0.83
CA GLU A 22 24.04 -13.78 -0.50
C GLU A 22 25.28 -14.65 -0.45
N ARG A 23 25.35 -15.57 -1.39
CA ARG A 23 26.53 -16.39 -1.60
C ARG A 23 27.22 -15.85 -2.86
N ALA A 24 28.47 -15.41 -2.71
CA ALA A 24 29.28 -15.02 -3.86
C ALA A 24 29.37 -16.18 -4.87
N ALA A 25 29.48 -15.87 -6.16
CA ALA A 25 29.71 -16.88 -7.18
C ALA A 25 30.94 -17.73 -6.78
N TYR A 26 30.75 -19.05 -6.76
CA TYR A 26 31.76 -20.03 -6.30
C TYR A 26 32.12 -19.98 -4.79
N GLY A 27 31.49 -19.12 -3.99
CA GLY A 27 31.67 -19.09 -2.54
C GLY A 27 31.08 -20.32 -1.85
N ARG A 28 31.69 -20.75 -0.74
CA ARG A 28 31.16 -21.88 0.07
C ARG A 28 30.11 -21.44 1.07
N ASN A 29 30.23 -20.22 1.59
CA ASN A 29 29.38 -19.71 2.67
C ASN A 29 28.51 -18.55 2.16
N LYS A 30 27.37 -18.33 2.81
CA LYS A 30 26.58 -17.11 2.64
C LYS A 30 27.21 -16.00 3.47
N GLU A 31 27.33 -14.83 2.89
CA GLU A 31 27.80 -13.62 3.54
C GLU A 31 26.64 -12.67 3.76
N ARG A 32 26.71 -11.93 4.86
CA ARG A 32 25.69 -10.95 5.22
C ARG A 32 26.14 -9.57 4.80
N HIS A 33 25.43 -8.95 3.86
CA HIS A 33 25.71 -7.62 3.37
C HIS A 33 24.61 -6.65 3.82
N PRO A 34 24.95 -5.40 4.21
CA PRO A 34 23.94 -4.39 4.48
C PRO A 34 23.16 -4.08 3.19
N HIS A 35 21.85 -3.95 3.31
CA HIS A 35 21.00 -3.58 2.18
C HIS A 35 20.96 -2.06 2.05
N ILE A 36 21.73 -1.53 1.10
CA ILE A 36 21.89 -0.08 0.86
C ILE A 36 21.15 0.41 -0.40
N ALA A 37 20.46 -0.49 -1.10
CA ALA A 37 19.74 -0.16 -2.31
C ALA A 37 18.42 0.57 -2.03
N SER A 38 18.13 1.59 -2.81
CA SER A 38 16.80 2.21 -2.93
C SER A 38 16.18 1.78 -4.24
N PHE A 39 14.85 1.71 -4.27
CA PHE A 39 14.12 1.29 -5.45
C PHE A 39 13.34 2.46 -6.04
N CYS A 40 13.38 2.57 -7.35
CA CYS A 40 12.47 3.44 -8.09
C CYS A 40 11.89 2.65 -9.27
N GLY A 41 10.75 3.09 -9.76
CA GLY A 41 10.08 2.50 -10.90
C GLY A 41 9.24 3.53 -11.62
N THR A 42 8.88 3.24 -12.85
CA THR A 42 7.99 4.06 -13.67
C THR A 42 6.79 3.22 -14.09
N GLY A 43 5.65 3.86 -14.26
CA GLY A 43 4.41 3.24 -14.72
C GLY A 43 3.56 4.24 -15.49
N ASN A 44 2.70 3.73 -16.35
CA ASN A 44 1.79 4.56 -17.15
C ASN A 44 0.40 4.70 -16.53
N ASN A 45 0.07 3.87 -15.54
CA ASN A 45 -1.20 3.94 -14.84
C ASN A 45 -1.06 4.80 -13.58
N VAL A 46 -1.91 5.80 -13.45
CA VAL A 46 -1.97 6.62 -12.23
C VAL A 46 -2.41 5.76 -11.04
N GLN A 47 -3.41 4.92 -11.23
CA GLN A 47 -3.93 4.02 -10.20
C GLN A 47 -3.23 2.67 -10.29
N PHE A 48 -2.24 2.44 -9.44
CA PHE A 48 -1.44 1.21 -9.42
C PHE A 48 -1.29 0.58 -8.04
N LEU A 49 -1.66 1.29 -6.97
CA LEU A 49 -1.59 0.77 -5.61
C LEU A 49 -2.78 -0.14 -5.32
N THR A 50 -2.51 -1.43 -5.16
CA THR A 50 -3.55 -2.47 -4.95
C THR A 50 -3.66 -2.93 -3.50
N ASP A 51 -2.76 -2.48 -2.62
CA ASP A 51 -2.71 -2.94 -1.24
C ASP A 51 -2.91 -1.80 -0.24
N PRO A 52 -4.09 -1.72 0.38
CA PRO A 52 -4.43 -0.65 1.31
C PRO A 52 -3.56 -0.63 2.58
N THR A 53 -2.90 -1.76 2.92
CA THR A 53 -2.12 -1.88 4.16
C THR A 53 -0.64 -1.54 4.00
N GLY A 54 -0.13 -1.51 2.78
CA GLY A 54 1.30 -1.37 2.48
C GLY A 54 1.70 -0.08 1.79
N ASN A 55 0.78 0.81 1.52
CA ASN A 55 1.00 2.01 0.70
C ASN A 55 1.99 3.00 1.29
N ARG A 56 2.24 2.99 2.59
CA ARG A 56 3.25 3.83 3.26
C ARG A 56 4.70 3.62 2.79
N ARG A 57 4.96 2.57 2.01
CA ARG A 57 6.28 2.29 1.43
C ARG A 57 6.49 2.91 0.05
N TRP A 58 5.42 3.45 -0.51
CA TRP A 58 5.42 4.03 -1.84
C TRP A 58 5.40 5.55 -1.75
N LEU A 59 6.23 6.18 -2.55
CA LEU A 59 6.28 7.64 -2.73
C LEU A 59 5.95 7.93 -4.20
N PRO A 60 4.67 7.82 -4.61
CA PRO A 60 4.28 8.06 -5.99
C PRO A 60 4.31 9.55 -6.33
N PHE A 61 4.78 9.83 -7.53
CA PHE A 61 4.78 11.15 -8.12
C PHE A 61 4.20 11.09 -9.51
N GLU A 62 3.29 11.99 -9.83
CA GLU A 62 2.77 12.16 -11.17
C GLU A 62 3.67 13.12 -11.94
N VAL A 63 4.22 12.65 -13.06
CA VAL A 63 5.10 13.44 -13.91
C VAL A 63 4.26 14.10 -14.99
N SER A 64 4.10 15.41 -14.91
CA SER A 64 3.34 16.20 -15.89
C SER A 64 4.16 16.60 -17.11
N GLN A 65 5.47 16.74 -16.94
CA GLN A 65 6.38 17.16 -18.03
C GLN A 65 7.79 16.62 -17.79
N ILE A 66 8.40 16.17 -18.85
CA ILE A 66 9.80 15.72 -18.85
C ILE A 66 10.61 16.67 -19.71
N ARG A 67 11.68 17.24 -19.16
CA ARG A 67 12.67 17.98 -19.93
C ARG A 67 13.63 17.01 -20.62
N ASP A 68 14.08 17.36 -21.80
CA ASP A 68 15.07 16.56 -22.52
C ASP A 68 16.36 16.42 -21.66
N PRO A 69 16.74 15.22 -21.24
CA PRO A 69 17.91 15.02 -20.38
C PRO A 69 19.24 15.30 -21.10
N HIS A 70 19.25 15.29 -22.45
CA HIS A 70 20.44 15.61 -23.23
C HIS A 70 20.70 17.12 -23.28
N LEU A 71 19.63 17.92 -23.24
CA LEU A 71 19.72 19.39 -23.21
C LEU A 71 19.80 19.94 -21.78
N HIS A 72 19.29 19.20 -20.81
CA HIS A 72 19.21 19.61 -19.40
C HIS A 72 19.83 18.53 -18.51
N ALA A 73 21.14 18.47 -18.48
CA ALA A 73 21.86 17.52 -17.62
C ALA A 73 21.53 17.75 -16.14
N ILE A 74 21.28 16.65 -15.42
CA ILE A 74 21.07 16.70 -13.97
C ILE A 74 22.41 16.98 -13.30
N PRO A 75 22.53 18.02 -12.46
CA PRO A 75 23.78 18.31 -11.73
C PRO A 75 23.95 17.33 -10.56
N TYR A 76 24.32 16.10 -10.83
CA TYR A 76 24.45 15.03 -9.85
C TYR A 76 25.31 15.41 -8.65
N GLU A 77 26.40 16.12 -8.86
CA GLU A 77 27.28 16.58 -7.78
C GLU A 77 26.57 17.46 -6.79
N LEU A 78 25.71 18.38 -7.25
CA LEU A 78 24.90 19.24 -6.38
C LEU A 78 23.84 18.45 -5.62
N VAL A 79 23.18 17.49 -6.28
CA VAL A 79 22.18 16.62 -5.65
C VAL A 79 22.83 15.80 -4.52
N TYR A 80 23.97 15.16 -4.79
CA TYR A 80 24.66 14.37 -3.77
C TYR A 80 25.26 15.24 -2.66
N SER A 81 25.77 16.43 -2.98
CA SER A 81 26.26 17.38 -1.98
C SER A 81 25.13 17.83 -1.03
N GLN A 82 23.93 18.08 -1.56
CA GLN A 82 22.76 18.41 -0.75
C GLN A 82 22.35 17.24 0.15
N ALA A 83 22.28 16.04 -0.41
CA ALA A 83 21.95 14.84 0.36
C ALA A 83 22.97 14.59 1.50
N TYR A 84 24.25 14.77 1.21
CA TYR A 84 25.31 14.65 2.21
C TYR A 84 25.20 15.72 3.31
N ALA A 85 24.90 16.97 2.95
CA ALA A 85 24.70 18.05 3.91
C ALA A 85 23.50 17.78 4.83
N LEU A 86 22.39 17.27 4.28
CA LEU A 86 21.22 16.85 5.07
C LEU A 86 21.58 15.71 6.02
N TRP A 87 22.27 14.68 5.55
CA TRP A 87 22.72 13.59 6.40
C TRP A 87 23.61 14.08 7.54
N LYS A 88 24.59 14.94 7.22
CA LYS A 88 25.52 15.50 8.20
C LYS A 88 24.84 16.40 9.25
N SER A 89 23.74 17.07 8.88
CA SER A 89 22.94 17.88 9.80
C SER A 89 22.01 17.05 10.72
N GLY A 90 22.01 15.71 10.58
CA GLY A 90 21.12 14.83 11.35
C GLY A 90 19.67 14.83 10.86
N PHE A 91 19.45 15.10 9.57
CA PHE A 91 18.11 15.04 8.97
C PHE A 91 17.45 13.69 9.23
N CYS A 92 16.23 13.72 9.76
CA CYS A 92 15.44 12.52 10.00
C CYS A 92 14.97 11.91 8.68
N HIS A 93 15.44 10.71 8.37
CA HIS A 93 15.18 10.02 7.11
C HIS A 93 14.00 8.99 7.18
N TRP A 94 13.30 8.95 8.30
CA TRP A 94 12.08 8.15 8.48
C TRP A 94 10.89 9.05 8.76
N PHE A 95 9.72 8.60 8.36
CA PHE A 95 8.48 9.33 8.57
C PHE A 95 7.94 9.15 9.98
N SER A 96 7.53 10.25 10.60
CA SER A 96 6.71 10.26 11.80
C SER A 96 5.30 9.70 11.51
N GLN A 97 4.55 9.40 12.56
CA GLN A 97 3.16 8.92 12.40
C GLN A 97 2.25 9.94 11.69
N GLU A 98 2.49 11.23 11.92
CA GLU A 98 1.74 12.29 11.24
C GLU A 98 2.06 12.35 9.75
N GLU A 99 3.34 12.26 9.39
CA GLU A 99 3.79 12.23 8.00
C GLU A 99 3.30 10.97 7.28
N ILE A 100 3.25 9.82 7.96
CA ILE A 100 2.64 8.60 7.41
C ILE A 100 1.14 8.81 7.11
N ARG A 101 0.40 9.52 7.97
CA ARG A 101 -1.00 9.85 7.67
C ARG A 101 -1.14 10.74 6.43
N LYS A 102 -0.30 11.77 6.31
CA LYS A 102 -0.25 12.65 5.14
C LYS A 102 0.13 11.87 3.88
N LEU A 103 1.10 10.97 3.98
CA LEU A 103 1.50 10.10 2.89
C LEU A 103 0.37 9.16 2.45
N ASN A 104 -0.34 8.54 3.39
CA ASN A 104 -1.47 7.68 3.06
C ASN A 104 -2.60 8.47 2.37
N MET A 105 -2.87 9.70 2.83
CA MET A 105 -3.85 10.59 2.18
C MET A 105 -3.40 10.97 0.77
N HIS A 106 -2.11 11.23 0.55
CA HIS A 106 -1.57 11.45 -0.79
C HIS A 106 -1.69 10.20 -1.66
N ASN A 107 -1.38 9.03 -1.12
CA ASN A 107 -1.36 7.77 -1.83
C ASN A 107 -2.75 7.26 -2.23
N SER A 108 -3.81 7.71 -1.55
CA SER A 108 -5.19 7.32 -1.91
C SER A 108 -5.57 7.69 -3.35
N ARG A 109 -4.95 8.73 -3.93
CA ARG A 109 -5.14 9.10 -5.34
C ARG A 109 -4.61 8.06 -6.33
N PHE A 110 -3.65 7.27 -5.89
CA PHE A 110 -2.97 6.25 -6.70
C PHE A 110 -3.49 4.84 -6.43
N GLU A 111 -4.48 4.71 -5.54
CA GLU A 111 -5.10 3.42 -5.25
C GLU A 111 -6.04 3.00 -6.38
N VAL A 112 -5.99 1.71 -6.69
CA VAL A 112 -6.96 1.11 -7.61
C VAL A 112 -8.32 1.07 -6.92
N PRO A 113 -9.37 1.62 -7.52
CA PRO A 113 -10.71 1.58 -6.94
C PRO A 113 -11.13 0.16 -6.59
N ASN A 114 -11.64 -0.02 -5.39
CA ASN A 114 -12.14 -1.29 -4.91
C ASN A 114 -13.65 -1.34 -5.07
N LEU A 115 -14.12 -1.92 -6.18
CA LEU A 115 -15.54 -2.02 -6.51
C LEU A 115 -16.35 -2.65 -5.37
N GLU A 116 -15.78 -3.64 -4.70
CA GLU A 116 -16.45 -4.31 -3.59
C GLU A 116 -16.64 -3.40 -2.38
N GLU A 117 -15.67 -2.53 -2.12
CA GLU A 117 -15.77 -1.50 -1.08
C GLU A 117 -16.84 -0.46 -1.42
N ASP A 118 -16.88 -0.01 -2.67
CA ASP A 118 -17.86 0.95 -3.15
C ASP A 118 -19.29 0.36 -3.07
N LEU A 119 -19.46 -0.92 -3.42
CA LEU A 119 -20.74 -1.61 -3.27
C LEU A 119 -21.15 -1.72 -1.81
N ILE A 120 -20.23 -2.06 -0.91
CA ILE A 120 -20.52 -2.11 0.52
C ILE A 120 -20.93 -0.73 1.03
N ARG A 121 -20.22 0.34 0.68
CA ARG A 121 -20.56 1.71 1.05
C ARG A 121 -21.94 2.15 0.53
N THR A 122 -22.33 1.66 -0.65
CA THR A 122 -23.62 1.96 -1.26
C THR A 122 -24.78 1.27 -0.52
N HIS A 123 -24.58 0.04 -0.08
CA HIS A 123 -25.64 -0.78 0.52
C HIS A 123 -25.65 -0.74 2.05
N PHE A 124 -24.55 -0.38 2.69
CA PHE A 124 -24.38 -0.40 4.15
C PHE A 124 -23.80 0.91 4.65
N ARG A 125 -24.35 1.43 5.72
CA ARG A 125 -23.84 2.58 6.45
C ARG A 125 -23.67 2.25 7.94
N LYS A 126 -22.81 2.98 8.61
CA LYS A 126 -22.75 2.91 10.07
C LYS A 126 -24.02 3.53 10.67
N PRO A 127 -24.51 2.98 11.80
CA PRO A 127 -25.59 3.62 12.54
C PRO A 127 -25.14 4.99 13.04
N PHE A 128 -26.06 5.93 13.10
CA PHE A 128 -25.82 7.20 13.75
C PHE A 128 -25.76 7.03 15.27
N GLU A 129 -25.20 8.02 15.96
CA GLU A 129 -25.15 8.02 17.42
C GLU A 129 -26.58 7.93 18.01
N GLY A 130 -26.81 6.89 18.84
CA GLY A 130 -28.12 6.59 19.38
C GLY A 130 -29.06 5.75 18.50
N GLU A 131 -28.64 5.39 17.27
CA GLU A 131 -29.41 4.49 16.40
C GLU A 131 -29.04 3.03 16.70
N ALA A 132 -30.06 2.16 16.79
CA ALA A 132 -29.82 0.72 16.91
C ALA A 132 -29.31 0.17 15.59
N GLY A 133 -28.07 -0.37 15.58
CA GLY A 133 -27.50 -1.04 14.42
C GLY A 133 -28.16 -2.39 14.14
N ILE A 134 -28.14 -2.82 12.90
CA ILE A 134 -28.57 -4.16 12.47
C ILE A 134 -27.35 -5.06 12.42
N PHE A 135 -27.43 -6.23 13.06
CA PHE A 135 -26.38 -7.24 12.95
C PHE A 135 -26.50 -7.98 11.61
N VAL A 136 -25.41 -7.98 10.84
CA VAL A 136 -25.29 -8.71 9.58
C VAL A 136 -24.03 -9.56 9.58
N THR A 137 -24.11 -10.74 8.99
CA THR A 137 -22.91 -11.59 8.81
C THR A 137 -22.23 -11.27 7.47
N ALA A 138 -20.96 -11.66 7.36
CA ALA A 138 -20.27 -11.53 6.07
C ALA A 138 -20.94 -12.32 4.93
N ALA A 139 -21.69 -13.37 5.26
CA ALA A 139 -22.48 -14.13 4.29
C ALA A 139 -23.72 -13.34 3.82
N ASP A 140 -24.43 -12.69 4.74
CA ASP A 140 -25.59 -11.86 4.40
C ASP A 140 -25.19 -10.68 3.51
N ILE A 141 -24.05 -10.04 3.83
CA ILE A 141 -23.48 -8.97 3.00
C ILE A 141 -23.14 -9.50 1.61
N LEU A 142 -22.49 -10.66 1.54
CA LEU A 142 -22.12 -11.28 0.29
C LEU A 142 -23.35 -11.60 -0.58
N GLU A 143 -24.39 -12.14 0.01
CA GLU A 143 -25.66 -12.43 -0.69
C GLU A 143 -26.25 -11.15 -1.29
N GLN A 144 -26.26 -10.05 -0.53
CA GLN A 144 -26.83 -8.79 -0.97
C GLN A 144 -26.06 -8.13 -2.13
N ILE A 145 -24.71 -8.21 -2.13
CA ILE A 145 -23.88 -7.59 -3.18
C ILE A 145 -23.54 -8.54 -4.33
N SER A 146 -23.77 -9.84 -4.19
CA SER A 146 -23.37 -10.87 -5.16
C SER A 146 -23.95 -10.65 -6.56
N SER A 147 -25.15 -10.12 -6.65
CA SER A 147 -25.83 -9.81 -7.93
C SER A 147 -25.10 -8.70 -8.73
N CYS A 148 -24.31 -7.86 -8.06
CA CYS A 148 -23.57 -6.76 -8.67
C CYS A 148 -22.12 -7.15 -9.03
N LEU A 149 -21.69 -8.36 -8.69
CA LEU A 149 -20.31 -8.81 -8.86
C LEU A 149 -20.18 -9.83 -9.99
N ARG A 150 -19.14 -9.68 -10.79
CA ARG A 150 -18.81 -10.66 -11.86
C ARG A 150 -18.12 -11.92 -11.31
N TYR A 151 -17.52 -11.85 -10.15
CA TYR A 151 -16.73 -12.92 -9.54
C TYR A 151 -17.17 -13.15 -8.10
N PRO A 152 -17.20 -14.40 -7.61
CA PRO A 152 -17.54 -14.68 -6.22
C PRO A 152 -16.46 -14.15 -5.27
N LEU A 153 -16.89 -13.48 -4.21
CA LEU A 153 -16.04 -13.05 -3.12
C LEU A 153 -16.03 -14.08 -1.99
N SER A 154 -14.93 -14.09 -1.24
CA SER A 154 -14.90 -14.88 -0.01
C SER A 154 -15.41 -14.05 1.18
N PRO A 155 -16.09 -14.67 2.16
CA PRO A 155 -16.51 -13.99 3.38
C PRO A 155 -15.34 -13.32 4.12
N ASN A 156 -14.13 -13.90 4.05
CA ASN A 156 -12.92 -13.32 4.63
C ASN A 156 -12.52 -11.99 3.98
N LYS A 157 -12.75 -11.83 2.68
CA LYS A 157 -12.48 -10.56 1.98
C LYS A 157 -13.48 -9.49 2.44
N ILE A 158 -14.76 -9.85 2.55
CA ILE A 158 -15.80 -8.95 3.09
C ILE A 158 -15.45 -8.50 4.50
N GLY A 159 -15.08 -9.42 5.39
CA GLY A 159 -14.68 -9.08 6.76
C GLY A 159 -13.51 -8.08 6.81
N ARG A 160 -12.52 -8.21 5.93
CA ARG A 160 -11.42 -7.24 5.84
C ARG A 160 -11.87 -5.86 5.34
N ILE A 161 -12.74 -5.82 4.35
CA ILE A 161 -13.29 -4.56 3.83
C ILE A 161 -14.11 -3.86 4.93
N MET A 162 -15.00 -4.60 5.61
CA MET A 162 -15.80 -4.05 6.71
C MET A 162 -14.93 -3.49 7.84
N ALA A 163 -13.86 -4.20 8.21
CA ALA A 163 -12.88 -3.72 9.19
C ALA A 163 -12.15 -2.47 8.71
N GLY A 164 -11.75 -2.40 7.43
CA GLY A 164 -11.15 -1.22 6.82
C GLY A 164 -12.08 -0.01 6.79
N LEU A 165 -13.37 -0.25 6.65
CA LEU A 165 -14.42 0.75 6.76
C LEU A 165 -14.79 1.08 8.21
N GLU A 166 -14.08 0.49 9.17
CA GLU A 166 -14.29 0.70 10.62
C GLU A 166 -15.71 0.34 11.09
N PHE A 167 -16.36 -0.67 10.50
CA PHE A 167 -17.56 -1.24 11.07
C PHE A 167 -17.21 -2.05 12.32
N GLU A 168 -18.08 -1.97 13.33
CA GLU A 168 -17.87 -2.69 14.59
C GLU A 168 -18.07 -4.19 14.39
N SER A 169 -17.11 -4.99 14.86
CA SER A 169 -17.18 -6.44 14.82
C SER A 169 -17.63 -6.98 16.17
N ILE A 170 -18.81 -7.60 16.21
CA ILE A 170 -19.41 -8.14 17.42
C ILE A 170 -19.39 -9.68 17.35
N ARG A 171 -19.00 -10.34 18.44
CA ARG A 171 -19.15 -11.80 18.57
C ARG A 171 -20.61 -12.12 18.91
N TYR A 172 -21.32 -12.66 17.96
CA TYR A 172 -22.68 -13.13 18.18
C TYR A 172 -22.69 -14.50 18.86
N LYS A 173 -23.24 -14.57 20.09
CA LYS A 173 -23.46 -15.81 20.81
C LYS A 173 -24.67 -16.54 20.21
N GLY A 174 -24.48 -17.42 19.23
CA GLY A 174 -25.59 -18.24 18.81
C GLY A 174 -25.56 -18.92 17.44
N LYS A 175 -24.62 -18.66 16.56
CA LYS A 175 -24.46 -19.48 15.35
C LYS A 175 -22.96 -19.66 15.08
N ARG A 176 -22.52 -20.91 15.13
CA ARG A 176 -21.31 -21.36 14.45
C ARG A 176 -21.57 -21.44 12.97
#